data_737aa99d224ab94a80c494231ef61ee6
#
_entry.id   737aa99d224ab94a80c494231ef61ee6
#
_cell.length_a   1.000
_cell.length_b   1.000
_cell.length_c   1.000
_cell.angle_alpha   90.00
_cell.angle_beta   90.00
_cell.angle_gamma   90.00
#
_symmetry.space_group_name_H-M   'P 1'
#
loop_
_entity.id
_entity.type
_entity.pdbx_description
1 polymer ?
#
loop_
_entity_poly.entity_id
_entity_poly.type
_entity_poly.pdbx_seq_one_letter_code
_entity_poly.pdbx_strand_id
1 'polypeptide(L)'
;MIYINNNIFGGLDESKALIFVVDTSKIESGSSTNVQYKIPLQLKTGLYDVDCKYIIKWGDTTQSTITSSVDANLLHTYPFAGEYTIKIYPLSGASRISFFVNNLANRDRLKIREINQVGFAEIDSLYGCANMRAFTATDFSTYWNTKTDMSYMFAGWNTFNATLPSGFGNFPNATNMTGVFQGWWVYNTTLPAGFGSFANATNLYYTYYDWRVFNKALPAGFGVYPNATNLYYTYCEWFAFNQTLPAGFGIYPNATNITGTYAEWFAFNQTLPSGFGNYPLATAVTNAFGAWFAFNQALPSGFGNFPLATNVSSAFGAWFAFNQSITLTTSASLTNIAQAFHLSIFKNITISNCTNVSTINIYTFNVVPLETLIVNNLKISFTIQYSTFTKTAYLDLIASLKDMTALTSPTMTVKNVPAFDTDCDNAAAATIAPKSFG
;
A
#
# COMPACT_ATOMS: atom_id res chain seq x y z
N MET A 1 -40.96 46.94 -32.38
CA MET A 1 -40.24 47.14 -31.13
C MET A 1 -40.18 45.77 -30.45
N ILE A 2 -39.04 45.07 -30.63
CA ILE A 2 -38.86 43.73 -30.07
C ILE A 2 -38.31 43.93 -28.66
N TYR A 3 -39.10 43.62 -27.66
CA TYR A 3 -38.64 43.54 -26.29
C TYR A 3 -37.70 42.32 -26.18
N ILE A 4 -36.41 42.56 -26.12
CA ILE A 4 -35.44 41.54 -25.71
C ILE A 4 -35.55 41.49 -24.19
N ASN A 5 -36.18 40.43 -23.70
CA ASN A 5 -36.33 40.16 -22.28
C ASN A 5 -34.95 39.81 -21.68
N ASN A 6 -34.35 40.76 -20.98
CA ASN A 6 -33.00 40.67 -20.38
C ASN A 6 -32.91 39.68 -19.17
N ASN A 7 -33.84 38.73 -19.07
CA ASN A 7 -33.92 37.77 -17.97
C ASN A 7 -33.50 36.36 -18.36
N ILE A 8 -32.63 36.18 -19.35
CA ILE A 8 -32.11 34.83 -19.71
C ILE A 8 -30.84 34.47 -18.94
N PHE A 9 -30.26 35.37 -18.20
CA PHE A 9 -29.17 35.06 -17.28
C PHE A 9 -29.74 34.95 -15.87
N GLY A 10 -30.39 33.86 -15.53
CA GLY A 10 -30.38 33.37 -14.15
C GLY A 10 -28.92 33.33 -13.74
N GLY A 11 -28.55 34.06 -12.65
CA GLY A 11 -27.15 34.17 -12.22
C GLY A 11 -26.52 32.79 -12.15
N LEU A 12 -25.23 32.69 -12.51
CA LEU A 12 -24.52 31.43 -12.44
C LEU A 12 -24.58 30.90 -10.98
N ASP A 13 -25.04 29.67 -10.82
CA ASP A 13 -25.23 29.07 -9.50
C ASP A 13 -23.85 28.60 -8.97
N GLU A 14 -23.28 29.40 -8.07
CA GLU A 14 -21.98 29.14 -7.46
C GLU A 14 -21.96 27.78 -6.72
N SER A 15 -23.08 27.35 -6.13
CA SER A 15 -23.16 26.09 -5.39
C SER A 15 -22.99 24.84 -6.29
N LYS A 16 -23.16 25.01 -7.59
CA LYS A 16 -22.99 23.94 -8.58
C LYS A 16 -21.66 23.99 -9.32
N ALA A 17 -20.85 25.02 -9.10
CA ALA A 17 -19.60 25.16 -9.80
C ALA A 17 -18.56 24.12 -9.35
N LEU A 18 -17.74 23.61 -10.29
CA LEU A 18 -16.45 23.03 -9.96
C LEU A 18 -15.47 24.19 -9.76
N ILE A 19 -14.83 24.26 -8.58
CA ILE A 19 -13.90 25.34 -8.23
C ILE A 19 -12.55 24.72 -7.82
N PHE A 20 -11.51 25.13 -8.52
CA PHE A 20 -10.15 24.63 -8.28
C PHE A 20 -9.10 25.70 -8.60
N VAL A 21 -7.89 25.53 -8.04
CA VAL A 21 -6.75 26.41 -8.28
C VAL A 21 -5.69 25.71 -9.09
N VAL A 22 -5.16 26.42 -10.07
CA VAL A 22 -4.01 25.98 -10.87
C VAL A 22 -2.85 26.97 -10.74
N ASP A 23 -1.62 26.47 -10.81
CA ASP A 23 -0.39 27.24 -10.97
C ASP A 23 0.20 26.90 -12.34
N THR A 24 0.05 27.82 -13.30
CA THR A 24 0.48 27.59 -14.68
C THR A 24 1.98 27.40 -14.81
N SER A 25 2.78 27.93 -13.85
CA SER A 25 4.24 27.80 -13.85
C SER A 25 4.75 26.36 -13.67
N LYS A 26 3.91 25.45 -13.19
CA LYS A 26 4.24 24.04 -12.93
C LYS A 26 4.11 23.21 -14.20
N ILE A 27 5.22 22.95 -14.86
CA ILE A 27 5.27 22.25 -16.14
C ILE A 27 6.07 20.95 -16.07
N GLU A 28 5.74 20.02 -16.94
CA GLU A 28 6.52 18.81 -17.25
C GLU A 28 6.59 18.62 -18.78
N SER A 29 7.38 17.66 -19.24
CA SER A 29 7.41 17.33 -20.68
C SER A 29 6.02 16.98 -21.20
N GLY A 30 5.56 17.71 -22.22
CA GLY A 30 4.23 17.54 -22.84
C GLY A 30 3.11 18.33 -22.16
N SER A 31 3.39 19.14 -21.10
CA SER A 31 2.44 20.14 -20.58
C SER A 31 2.16 21.22 -21.61
N SER A 32 1.03 21.94 -21.45
CA SER A 32 0.87 23.27 -22.04
C SER A 32 1.93 24.24 -21.49
N THR A 33 2.12 25.40 -22.12
CA THR A 33 3.17 26.36 -21.72
C THR A 33 2.96 26.84 -20.26
N ASN A 34 3.97 27.52 -19.72
CA ASN A 34 3.92 28.08 -18.36
C ASN A 34 2.89 29.22 -18.17
N VAL A 35 2.27 29.66 -19.23
CA VAL A 35 1.16 30.65 -19.20
C VAL A 35 -0.16 30.05 -19.70
N GLN A 36 -0.25 28.74 -19.81
CA GLN A 36 -1.45 28.05 -20.31
C GLN A 36 -1.98 27.02 -19.34
N TYR A 37 -3.26 26.73 -19.41
CA TYR A 37 -3.89 25.59 -18.76
C TYR A 37 -4.95 24.97 -19.65
N LYS A 38 -4.95 23.62 -19.73
CA LYS A 38 -5.96 22.86 -20.44
C LYS A 38 -6.85 22.09 -19.48
N ILE A 39 -8.16 22.36 -19.52
CA ILE A 39 -9.14 21.62 -18.69
C ILE A 39 -9.12 20.13 -19.06
N PRO A 40 -8.95 19.21 -18.09
CA PRO A 40 -8.88 17.76 -18.34
C PRO A 40 -10.28 17.14 -18.40
N LEU A 41 -11.07 17.51 -19.40
CA LEU A 41 -12.37 16.87 -19.61
C LEU A 41 -12.19 15.55 -20.35
N GLN A 42 -12.89 14.51 -19.87
CA GLN A 42 -13.04 13.25 -20.58
C GLN A 42 -14.52 12.96 -20.78
N LEU A 43 -14.88 12.51 -21.98
CA LEU A 43 -16.21 11.97 -22.25
C LEU A 43 -16.37 10.63 -21.50
N LYS A 44 -17.45 10.49 -20.76
CA LYS A 44 -17.91 9.16 -20.34
C LYS A 44 -18.47 8.43 -21.56
N THR A 45 -18.15 7.15 -21.66
CA THR A 45 -18.73 6.27 -22.68
C THR A 45 -20.26 6.34 -22.61
N GLY A 46 -20.89 6.82 -23.66
CA GLY A 46 -22.35 6.98 -23.75
C GLY A 46 -22.91 8.40 -23.53
N LEU A 47 -22.08 9.39 -23.18
CA LEU A 47 -22.49 10.80 -23.21
C LEU A 47 -22.16 11.40 -24.56
N TYR A 48 -23.15 11.98 -25.20
CA TYR A 48 -22.98 12.67 -26.48
C TYR A 48 -22.34 14.04 -26.28
N ASP A 49 -21.51 14.48 -27.24
CA ASP A 49 -20.82 15.77 -27.25
C ASP A 49 -21.76 16.99 -27.08
N VAL A 50 -23.01 16.81 -27.43
CA VAL A 50 -24.06 17.86 -27.39
C VAL A 50 -24.43 18.34 -25.98
N ASP A 51 -24.07 17.56 -24.94
CA ASP A 51 -24.42 17.87 -23.54
C ASP A 51 -23.31 18.64 -22.81
N CYS A 52 -22.18 18.89 -23.45
CA CYS A 52 -21.11 19.72 -22.95
C CYS A 52 -21.46 21.20 -23.04
N LYS A 53 -22.18 21.74 -22.04
CA LYS A 53 -22.64 23.16 -22.04
C LYS A 53 -22.18 23.81 -20.74
N TYR A 54 -20.99 24.44 -20.78
CA TYR A 54 -20.38 25.02 -19.59
C TYR A 54 -19.90 26.45 -19.85
N ILE A 55 -19.89 27.26 -18.77
CA ILE A 55 -19.15 28.51 -18.73
C ILE A 55 -17.94 28.29 -17.86
N ILE A 56 -16.75 28.62 -18.36
CA ILE A 56 -15.50 28.62 -17.59
C ILE A 56 -15.10 30.06 -17.32
N LYS A 57 -14.96 30.41 -16.03
CA LYS A 57 -14.28 31.64 -15.60
C LYS A 57 -12.85 31.28 -15.25
N TRP A 58 -11.89 31.89 -15.96
CA TRP A 58 -10.47 31.51 -15.90
C TRP A 58 -9.71 32.11 -14.73
N GLY A 59 -10.30 33.05 -14.02
CA GLY A 59 -9.67 33.70 -12.86
C GLY A 59 -8.81 34.94 -13.23
N ASP A 60 -8.71 35.27 -14.49
CA ASP A 60 -8.06 36.46 -15.05
C ASP A 60 -9.04 37.49 -15.62
N THR A 61 -10.28 37.49 -15.15
CA THR A 61 -11.41 38.28 -15.62
C THR A 61 -12.03 37.80 -16.95
N THR A 62 -11.40 36.87 -17.65
CA THR A 62 -11.93 36.29 -18.89
C THR A 62 -12.83 35.09 -18.64
N GLN A 63 -13.65 34.75 -19.63
CA GLN A 63 -14.49 33.57 -19.61
C GLN A 63 -14.61 32.94 -20.99
N SER A 64 -14.91 31.64 -21.02
CA SER A 64 -15.20 30.87 -22.24
C SER A 64 -16.50 30.11 -22.07
N THR A 65 -17.23 29.91 -23.20
CA THR A 65 -18.35 28.99 -23.27
C THR A 65 -17.89 27.74 -24.00
N ILE A 66 -18.10 26.57 -23.40
CA ILE A 66 -17.74 25.27 -23.93
C ILE A 66 -18.98 24.57 -24.43
N THR A 67 -18.93 24.03 -25.65
CA THR A 67 -20.03 23.34 -26.29
C THR A 67 -19.72 21.90 -26.69
N SER A 68 -18.46 21.47 -26.58
CA SER A 68 -18.02 20.09 -26.82
C SER A 68 -16.80 19.73 -25.97
N SER A 69 -16.54 18.44 -25.80
CA SER A 69 -15.38 17.93 -25.10
C SER A 69 -14.04 18.15 -25.80
N VAL A 70 -14.09 18.49 -27.08
CA VAL A 70 -12.92 18.81 -27.91
C VAL A 70 -12.85 20.29 -28.26
N ASP A 71 -13.63 21.14 -27.57
CA ASP A 71 -13.66 22.58 -27.78
C ASP A 71 -12.27 23.20 -27.62
N ALA A 72 -11.87 24.03 -28.58
CA ALA A 72 -10.55 24.70 -28.51
C ALA A 72 -10.44 25.62 -27.29
N ASN A 73 -11.54 26.15 -26.80
CA ASN A 73 -11.62 27.01 -25.61
C ASN A 73 -11.38 26.25 -24.28
N LEU A 74 -11.16 24.92 -24.30
CA LEU A 74 -10.66 24.18 -23.14
C LEU A 74 -9.20 24.48 -22.83
N LEU A 75 -8.43 25.03 -23.78
CA LEU A 75 -7.09 25.57 -23.60
C LEU A 75 -7.17 27.09 -23.45
N HIS A 76 -6.72 27.59 -22.30
CA HIS A 76 -6.65 29.04 -22.05
C HIS A 76 -5.21 29.53 -21.95
N THR A 77 -4.95 30.74 -22.43
CA THR A 77 -3.65 31.42 -22.33
C THR A 77 -3.79 32.65 -21.43
N TYR A 78 -3.08 32.66 -20.33
CA TYR A 78 -3.01 33.73 -19.37
C TYR A 78 -1.98 34.81 -19.77
N PRO A 79 -2.15 36.06 -19.33
CA PRO A 79 -1.17 37.11 -19.60
C PRO A 79 0.19 36.87 -18.92
N PHE A 80 0.20 36.16 -17.77
CA PHE A 80 1.42 35.85 -16.99
C PHE A 80 1.30 34.43 -16.43
N ALA A 81 2.48 33.83 -16.12
CA ALA A 81 2.52 32.62 -15.32
C ALA A 81 2.13 32.92 -13.86
N GLY A 82 1.34 32.04 -13.24
CA GLY A 82 0.90 32.26 -11.85
C GLY A 82 -0.25 31.36 -11.45
N GLU A 83 -0.81 31.67 -10.28
CA GLU A 83 -1.96 30.95 -9.73
C GLU A 83 -3.27 31.60 -10.15
N TYR A 84 -4.22 30.78 -10.57
CA TYR A 84 -5.54 31.19 -11.01
C TYR A 84 -6.61 30.29 -10.42
N THR A 85 -7.72 30.90 -9.95
CA THR A 85 -8.90 30.17 -9.49
C THR A 85 -9.86 30.00 -10.66
N ILE A 86 -10.00 28.77 -11.11
CA ILE A 86 -10.89 28.42 -12.23
C ILE A 86 -12.24 27.98 -11.66
N LYS A 87 -13.32 28.47 -12.27
CA LYS A 87 -14.70 28.08 -11.94
C LYS A 87 -15.41 27.61 -13.20
N ILE A 88 -15.96 26.40 -13.14
CA ILE A 88 -16.73 25.80 -14.26
C ILE A 88 -18.19 25.68 -13.83
N TYR A 89 -19.08 26.33 -14.55
CA TYR A 89 -20.51 26.37 -14.27
C TYR A 89 -21.28 25.56 -15.31
N PRO A 90 -22.19 24.65 -14.90
CA PRO A 90 -23.08 23.98 -15.83
C PRO A 90 -24.15 24.93 -16.34
N LEU A 91 -24.42 24.90 -17.63
CA LEU A 91 -25.59 25.54 -18.22
C LEU A 91 -26.82 24.60 -18.19
N SER A 92 -28.01 25.13 -18.44
CA SER A 92 -29.24 24.31 -18.49
C SER A 92 -29.12 23.14 -19.47
N GLY A 93 -29.43 21.94 -19.00
CA GLY A 93 -29.29 20.71 -19.77
C GLY A 93 -27.85 20.19 -19.92
N ALA A 94 -26.87 20.77 -19.21
CA ALA A 94 -25.51 20.23 -19.20
C ALA A 94 -25.46 18.90 -18.46
N SER A 95 -24.78 17.92 -19.05
CA SER A 95 -24.40 16.69 -18.37
C SER A 95 -23.32 16.94 -17.35
N ARG A 96 -23.18 16.03 -16.37
CA ARG A 96 -22.04 16.06 -15.47
C ARG A 96 -20.75 15.84 -16.24
N ILE A 97 -19.72 16.65 -15.96
CA ILE A 97 -18.41 16.46 -16.56
C ILE A 97 -17.59 15.45 -15.76
N SER A 98 -16.91 14.57 -16.47
CA SER A 98 -15.85 13.77 -15.90
C SER A 98 -14.57 14.62 -15.89
N PHE A 99 -14.10 14.98 -14.69
CA PHE A 99 -12.81 15.62 -14.49
C PHE A 99 -11.77 14.52 -14.27
N PHE A 100 -11.00 14.23 -15.31
CA PHE A 100 -10.10 13.10 -15.33
C PHE A 100 -8.67 13.53 -15.63
N VAL A 101 -7.84 13.49 -14.60
CA VAL A 101 -6.41 13.72 -14.72
C VAL A 101 -5.68 12.38 -14.66
N ASN A 102 -4.99 12.02 -15.71
CA ASN A 102 -4.13 10.84 -15.70
C ASN A 102 -2.78 11.11 -16.39
N ASN A 103 -1.89 10.14 -16.24
CA ASN A 103 -0.50 10.24 -16.69
C ASN A 103 -0.32 10.36 -18.22
N LEU A 104 -1.30 10.00 -19.01
CA LEU A 104 -1.16 9.83 -20.47
C LEU A 104 -1.90 10.90 -21.29
N ALA A 105 -3.06 11.36 -20.83
CA ALA A 105 -3.95 12.19 -21.62
C ALA A 105 -3.85 13.70 -21.32
N ASN A 106 -3.45 14.09 -20.12
CA ASN A 106 -3.30 15.49 -19.74
C ASN A 106 -2.03 15.72 -18.91
N ARG A 107 -1.06 16.39 -19.50
CA ARG A 107 0.24 16.71 -18.90
C ARG A 107 0.20 17.93 -17.97
N ASP A 108 -0.96 18.63 -17.85
CA ASP A 108 -1.14 19.78 -16.97
C ASP A 108 -1.45 19.40 -15.51
N ARG A 109 -1.38 18.13 -15.15
CA ARG A 109 -1.63 17.61 -13.80
C ARG A 109 -0.80 18.28 -12.71
N LEU A 110 0.46 18.65 -13.01
CA LEU A 110 1.34 19.35 -12.06
C LEU A 110 0.87 20.77 -11.75
N LYS A 111 0.01 21.34 -12.59
CA LYS A 111 -0.55 22.69 -12.40
C LYS A 111 -1.69 22.72 -11.39
N ILE A 112 -2.37 21.58 -11.12
CA ILE A 112 -3.48 21.53 -10.15
C ILE A 112 -2.91 21.66 -8.74
N ARG A 113 -3.43 22.66 -7.99
CA ARG A 113 -2.95 23.02 -6.66
C ARG A 113 -4.00 22.79 -5.57
N GLU A 114 -5.27 23.06 -5.87
CA GLU A 114 -6.35 22.95 -4.90
C GLU A 114 -7.63 22.47 -5.58
N ILE A 115 -8.46 21.73 -4.84
CA ILE A 115 -9.86 21.48 -5.15
C ILE A 115 -10.69 22.08 -4.02
N ASN A 116 -11.43 23.15 -4.32
CA ASN A 116 -12.18 23.91 -3.33
C ASN A 116 -13.67 23.53 -3.29
N GLN A 117 -14.23 23.11 -4.44
CA GLN A 117 -15.60 22.64 -4.58
C GLN A 117 -15.72 21.69 -5.74
N VAL A 118 -16.47 20.61 -5.61
CA VAL A 118 -16.72 19.63 -6.67
C VAL A 118 -17.93 20.02 -7.50
N GLY A 119 -18.99 20.51 -6.86
CA GLY A 119 -20.19 20.98 -7.50
C GLY A 119 -20.91 19.89 -8.31
N PHE A 120 -21.15 20.17 -9.58
CA PHE A 120 -21.78 19.24 -10.52
C PHE A 120 -20.81 18.24 -11.16
N ALA A 121 -19.49 18.41 -10.95
CA ALA A 121 -18.49 17.58 -11.60
C ALA A 121 -18.42 16.19 -10.98
N GLU A 122 -18.05 15.23 -11.79
CA GLU A 122 -17.63 13.90 -11.37
C GLU A 122 -16.11 13.84 -11.46
N ILE A 123 -15.43 14.01 -10.33
CA ILE A 123 -13.98 13.85 -10.30
C ILE A 123 -13.67 12.37 -10.32
N ASP A 124 -13.19 11.88 -11.46
CA ASP A 124 -12.86 10.48 -11.67
C ASP A 124 -11.42 10.14 -11.36
N SER A 125 -10.51 11.11 -11.51
CA SER A 125 -9.10 10.93 -11.17
C SER A 125 -8.40 12.28 -10.99
N LEU A 126 -7.51 12.34 -9.99
CA LEU A 126 -6.52 13.39 -9.75
C LEU A 126 -5.11 12.79 -9.70
N TYR A 127 -4.89 11.70 -10.46
CA TYR A 127 -3.65 10.96 -10.47
C TYR A 127 -2.46 11.81 -10.94
N GLY A 128 -1.41 11.83 -10.12
CA GLY A 128 -0.17 12.55 -10.45
C GLY A 128 -0.24 14.06 -10.27
N CYS A 129 -1.25 14.60 -9.57
CA CYS A 129 -1.28 16.01 -9.17
C CYS A 129 -0.25 16.25 -8.06
N ALA A 130 1.04 16.08 -8.40
CA ALA A 130 2.13 16.02 -7.43
C ALA A 130 2.32 17.33 -6.65
N ASN A 131 1.82 18.45 -7.17
CA ASN A 131 1.86 19.76 -6.52
C ASN A 131 0.56 20.13 -5.79
N MET A 132 -0.37 19.19 -5.60
CA MET A 132 -1.57 19.41 -4.80
C MET A 132 -1.19 19.90 -3.40
N ARG A 133 -1.80 20.99 -2.93
CA ARG A 133 -1.53 21.58 -1.61
C ARG A 133 -2.75 21.63 -0.70
N ALA A 134 -3.97 21.64 -1.27
CA ALA A 134 -5.19 21.63 -0.48
C ALA A 134 -6.35 20.90 -1.19
N PHE A 135 -7.17 20.23 -0.39
CA PHE A 135 -8.46 19.71 -0.82
C PHE A 135 -9.48 20.12 0.24
N THR A 136 -10.25 21.16 -0.05
CA THR A 136 -11.19 21.78 0.89
C THR A 136 -12.66 21.54 0.54
N ALA A 137 -12.92 20.96 -0.64
CA ALA A 137 -14.26 20.57 -1.05
C ALA A 137 -14.92 19.65 0.00
N THR A 138 -16.19 19.88 0.30
CA THR A 138 -16.98 19.06 1.23
C THR A 138 -18.17 18.37 0.56
N ASP A 139 -18.37 18.61 -0.72
CA ASP A 139 -19.52 18.20 -1.53
C ASP A 139 -19.24 16.97 -2.43
N PHE A 140 -18.14 16.25 -2.20
CA PHE A 140 -17.68 15.13 -3.02
C PHE A 140 -18.37 13.79 -2.72
N SER A 141 -18.96 13.63 -1.54
CA SER A 141 -19.37 12.30 -1.03
C SER A 141 -20.45 11.64 -1.86
N THR A 142 -21.38 12.42 -2.42
CA THR A 142 -22.51 11.87 -3.19
C THR A 142 -22.05 11.04 -4.39
N TYR A 143 -21.05 11.53 -5.12
CA TYR A 143 -20.53 10.82 -6.28
C TYR A 143 -19.58 9.68 -5.92
N TRP A 144 -18.61 9.94 -5.04
CA TRP A 144 -17.60 8.93 -4.68
C TRP A 144 -18.18 7.76 -3.92
N ASN A 145 -19.25 7.97 -3.15
CA ASN A 145 -19.96 6.88 -2.46
C ASN A 145 -20.62 5.88 -3.43
N THR A 146 -20.81 6.22 -4.71
CA THR A 146 -21.35 5.28 -5.70
C THR A 146 -20.28 4.51 -6.46
N LYS A 147 -19.00 4.90 -6.33
CA LYS A 147 -17.92 4.27 -7.11
C LYS A 147 -17.50 2.95 -6.48
N THR A 148 -17.31 1.95 -7.34
CA THR A 148 -16.75 0.65 -6.99
C THR A 148 -15.26 0.56 -7.31
N ASP A 149 -14.79 1.37 -8.27
CA ASP A 149 -13.37 1.46 -8.66
C ASP A 149 -12.84 2.87 -8.33
N MET A 150 -11.86 2.91 -7.42
CA MET A 150 -11.16 4.12 -6.98
C MET A 150 -9.68 4.09 -7.37
N SER A 151 -9.28 3.17 -8.26
CA SER A 151 -7.88 2.93 -8.56
C SER A 151 -7.14 4.20 -8.96
N TYR A 152 -5.99 4.43 -8.30
CA TYR A 152 -5.08 5.57 -8.49
C TYR A 152 -5.70 6.97 -8.36
N MET A 153 -6.91 7.10 -7.84
CA MET A 153 -7.65 8.36 -7.89
C MET A 153 -6.90 9.54 -7.29
N PHE A 154 -6.19 9.35 -6.19
CA PHE A 154 -5.38 10.38 -5.51
C PHE A 154 -3.90 10.01 -5.46
N ALA A 155 -3.45 9.08 -6.29
CA ALA A 155 -2.05 8.66 -6.31
C ALA A 155 -1.12 9.78 -6.75
N GLY A 156 0.08 9.82 -6.19
CA GLY A 156 1.13 10.75 -6.58
C GLY A 156 0.91 12.19 -6.10
N TRP A 157 0.20 12.41 -4.99
CA TRP A 157 0.12 13.72 -4.32
C TRP A 157 1.36 13.96 -3.46
N ASN A 158 2.52 13.99 -4.10
CA ASN A 158 3.82 13.87 -3.44
C ASN A 158 4.14 15.02 -2.47
N THR A 159 3.58 16.22 -2.68
CA THR A 159 3.80 17.39 -1.82
C THR A 159 2.61 17.70 -0.90
N PHE A 160 1.55 16.88 -0.93
CA PHE A 160 0.35 17.12 -0.16
C PHE A 160 0.57 16.86 1.33
N ASN A 161 0.34 17.90 2.15
CA ASN A 161 0.42 17.81 3.61
C ASN A 161 -0.59 18.75 4.30
N ALA A 162 -1.80 18.86 3.76
CA ALA A 162 -2.86 19.66 4.34
C ALA A 162 -3.89 18.77 5.05
N THR A 163 -4.73 19.39 5.88
CA THR A 163 -5.88 18.71 6.48
C THR A 163 -6.88 18.33 5.40
N LEU A 164 -7.48 17.16 5.55
CA LEU A 164 -8.54 16.66 4.68
C LEU A 164 -9.91 16.99 5.28
N PRO A 165 -10.94 17.28 4.46
CA PRO A 165 -12.29 17.52 4.95
C PRO A 165 -12.92 16.25 5.55
N SER A 166 -13.92 16.44 6.39
CA SER A 166 -14.71 15.35 6.97
C SER A 166 -15.30 14.45 5.88
N GLY A 167 -15.22 13.13 6.06
CA GLY A 167 -15.71 12.14 5.11
C GLY A 167 -14.77 11.83 3.95
N PHE A 168 -13.68 12.57 3.75
CA PHE A 168 -12.69 12.21 2.73
C PHE A 168 -12.05 10.85 3.07
N GLY A 169 -11.90 10.00 2.08
CA GLY A 169 -11.32 8.66 2.25
C GLY A 169 -12.28 7.63 2.87
N ASN A 170 -13.57 7.94 2.95
CA ASN A 170 -14.62 6.97 3.26
C ASN A 170 -15.33 6.57 1.95
N PHE A 171 -15.07 5.37 1.45
CA PHE A 171 -15.59 4.87 0.16
C PHE A 171 -16.31 3.53 0.37
N PRO A 172 -17.53 3.54 0.91
CA PRO A 172 -18.19 2.33 1.42
C PRO A 172 -18.52 1.29 0.34
N ASN A 173 -18.66 1.70 -0.91
CA ASN A 173 -18.98 0.80 -2.03
C ASN A 173 -17.76 0.40 -2.87
N ALA A 174 -16.59 0.93 -2.57
CA ALA A 174 -15.38 0.62 -3.33
C ALA A 174 -14.93 -0.82 -3.10
N THR A 175 -14.72 -1.55 -4.20
CA THR A 175 -14.17 -2.91 -4.22
C THR A 175 -12.71 -2.91 -4.68
N ASN A 176 -12.34 -2.00 -5.60
CA ASN A 176 -10.99 -1.83 -6.10
C ASN A 176 -10.38 -0.51 -5.57
N MET A 177 -9.38 -0.64 -4.70
CA MET A 177 -8.65 0.45 -4.07
C MET A 177 -7.18 0.53 -4.54
N THR A 178 -6.85 -0.10 -5.68
CA THR A 178 -5.49 -0.14 -6.20
C THR A 178 -4.85 1.25 -6.21
N GLY A 179 -3.77 1.42 -5.45
CA GLY A 179 -2.94 2.62 -5.44
C GLY A 179 -3.65 3.94 -5.11
N VAL A 180 -4.85 3.91 -4.53
CA VAL A 180 -5.70 5.12 -4.40
C VAL A 180 -4.99 6.29 -3.69
N PHE A 181 -4.16 6.02 -2.68
CA PHE A 181 -3.38 7.01 -1.94
C PHE A 181 -1.87 6.77 -2.06
N GLN A 182 -1.42 6.06 -3.08
CA GLN A 182 -0.02 5.77 -3.31
C GLN A 182 0.81 7.06 -3.46
N GLY A 183 2.01 7.11 -2.85
CA GLY A 183 2.97 8.18 -3.08
C GLY A 183 2.62 9.50 -2.38
N TRP A 184 2.00 9.46 -1.21
CA TRP A 184 1.78 10.64 -0.35
C TRP A 184 3.01 10.86 0.55
N TRP A 185 4.15 11.17 -0.07
CA TRP A 185 5.49 11.11 0.53
C TRP A 185 5.67 11.97 1.77
N VAL A 186 5.06 13.18 1.78
CA VAL A 186 5.25 14.14 2.87
C VAL A 186 4.01 14.28 3.76
N TYR A 187 2.97 13.46 3.51
CA TYR A 187 1.73 13.55 4.26
C TYR A 187 1.92 13.13 5.72
N ASN A 188 1.68 14.06 6.65
CA ASN A 188 1.79 13.82 8.09
C ASN A 188 0.79 14.68 8.89
N THR A 189 -0.45 14.81 8.40
CA THR A 189 -1.55 15.44 9.12
C THR A 189 -2.54 14.40 9.62
N THR A 190 -3.40 14.80 10.57
CA THR A 190 -4.43 13.92 11.13
C THR A 190 -5.43 13.52 10.04
N LEU A 191 -5.72 12.24 9.96
CA LEU A 191 -6.74 11.69 9.06
C LEU A 191 -8.14 11.99 9.62
N PRO A 192 -9.13 12.34 8.77
CA PRO A 192 -10.50 12.54 9.23
C PRO A 192 -11.13 11.23 9.72
N ALA A 193 -12.15 11.34 10.56
CA ALA A 193 -12.93 10.19 11.00
C ALA A 193 -13.52 9.44 9.81
N GLY A 194 -13.45 8.10 9.84
CA GLY A 194 -13.91 7.24 8.75
C GLY A 194 -12.95 7.13 7.56
N PHE A 195 -11.82 7.84 7.54
CA PHE A 195 -10.81 7.63 6.50
C PHE A 195 -10.31 6.17 6.54
N GLY A 196 -10.21 5.55 5.38
CA GLY A 196 -9.80 4.16 5.27
C GLY A 196 -10.89 3.14 5.62
N SER A 197 -12.16 3.54 5.68
CA SER A 197 -13.29 2.64 5.84
C SER A 197 -13.76 2.11 4.48
N PHE A 198 -13.29 0.92 4.09
CA PHE A 198 -13.57 0.28 2.79
C PHE A 198 -14.12 -1.12 3.02
N ALA A 199 -15.31 -1.21 3.61
CA ALA A 199 -15.88 -2.49 4.03
C ALA A 199 -16.03 -3.54 2.89
N ASN A 200 -16.20 -3.09 1.66
CA ASN A 200 -16.37 -3.94 0.47
C ASN A 200 -15.08 -4.16 -0.32
N ALA A 201 -13.95 -3.57 0.08
CA ALA A 201 -12.72 -3.67 -0.68
C ALA A 201 -12.18 -5.11 -0.71
N THR A 202 -11.94 -5.61 -1.91
CA THR A 202 -11.30 -6.90 -2.17
C THR A 202 -9.86 -6.75 -2.64
N ASN A 203 -9.57 -5.65 -3.36
CA ASN A 203 -8.25 -5.37 -3.89
C ASN A 203 -7.67 -4.07 -3.30
N LEU A 204 -6.60 -4.21 -2.53
CA LEU A 204 -5.89 -3.13 -1.85
C LEU A 204 -4.43 -3.00 -2.34
N TYR A 205 -4.15 -3.46 -3.55
CA TYR A 205 -2.83 -3.41 -4.19
C TYR A 205 -2.26 -1.97 -4.15
N TYR A 206 -1.14 -1.74 -3.46
CA TYR A 206 -0.49 -0.42 -3.29
C TYR A 206 -1.35 0.69 -2.68
N THR A 207 -2.44 0.41 -1.99
CA THR A 207 -3.41 1.43 -1.54
C THR A 207 -2.78 2.60 -0.78
N TYR A 208 -1.89 2.33 0.17
CA TYR A 208 -1.17 3.33 0.99
C TYR A 208 0.35 3.19 0.84
N TYR A 209 0.81 2.66 -0.27
CA TYR A 209 2.22 2.48 -0.55
C TYR A 209 2.96 3.83 -0.52
N ASP A 210 4.15 3.85 0.12
CA ASP A 210 5.06 5.00 0.06
C ASP A 210 4.57 6.25 0.85
N TRP A 211 4.03 6.03 2.07
CA TRP A 211 3.69 7.08 3.04
C TRP A 211 4.85 7.33 4.01
N ARG A 212 5.99 7.79 3.48
CA ARG A 212 7.32 7.77 4.11
C ARG A 212 7.41 8.43 5.48
N VAL A 213 6.74 9.58 5.67
CA VAL A 213 6.84 10.37 6.91
C VAL A 213 5.59 10.31 7.78
N PHE A 214 4.57 9.57 7.36
CA PHE A 214 3.31 9.50 8.08
C PHE A 214 3.50 8.88 9.47
N ASN A 215 3.16 9.64 10.52
CA ASN A 215 3.24 9.21 11.90
C ASN A 215 2.13 9.86 12.75
N LYS A 216 0.87 9.76 12.33
CA LYS A 216 -0.31 10.20 13.08
C LYS A 216 -1.18 9.03 13.45
N ALA A 217 -1.98 9.20 14.51
CA ALA A 217 -2.95 8.19 14.91
C ALA A 217 -3.92 7.84 13.76
N LEU A 218 -4.15 6.57 13.58
CA LEU A 218 -5.11 6.05 12.61
C LEU A 218 -6.54 6.16 13.18
N PRO A 219 -7.54 6.58 12.39
CA PRO A 219 -8.91 6.62 12.86
C PRO A 219 -9.47 5.23 13.16
N ALA A 220 -10.50 5.16 13.99
CA ALA A 220 -11.20 3.91 14.26
C ALA A 220 -11.73 3.29 12.96
N GLY A 221 -11.58 1.98 12.81
CA GLY A 221 -11.99 1.24 11.61
C GLY A 221 -10.98 1.29 10.45
N PHE A 222 -9.92 2.09 10.53
CA PHE A 222 -8.86 2.06 9.53
C PHE A 222 -8.19 0.68 9.51
N GLY A 223 -7.99 0.14 8.32
CA GLY A 223 -7.34 -1.17 8.17
C GLY A 223 -8.22 -2.37 8.50
N VAL A 224 -9.54 -2.18 8.62
CA VAL A 224 -10.51 -3.27 8.80
C VAL A 224 -11.16 -3.59 7.46
N TYR A 225 -10.65 -4.59 6.75
CA TYR A 225 -11.07 -4.98 5.39
C TYR A 225 -11.42 -6.46 5.33
N PRO A 226 -12.60 -6.85 5.81
CA PRO A 226 -12.97 -8.27 5.97
C PRO A 226 -13.03 -9.05 4.65
N ASN A 227 -13.23 -8.35 3.53
CA ASN A 227 -13.33 -8.96 2.20
C ASN A 227 -12.03 -8.93 1.40
N ALA A 228 -10.95 -8.36 1.96
CA ALA A 228 -9.69 -8.20 1.24
C ALA A 228 -9.04 -9.54 0.90
N THR A 229 -8.73 -9.73 -0.37
CA THR A 229 -8.02 -10.90 -0.89
C THR A 229 -6.59 -10.56 -1.34
N ASN A 230 -6.38 -9.34 -1.84
CA ASN A 230 -5.09 -8.87 -2.34
C ASN A 230 -4.62 -7.63 -1.58
N LEU A 231 -3.55 -7.79 -0.80
CA LEU A 231 -2.91 -6.72 0.00
C LEU A 231 -1.46 -6.48 -0.46
N TYR A 232 -1.13 -6.77 -1.69
CA TYR A 232 0.23 -6.62 -2.23
C TYR A 232 0.75 -5.19 -2.00
N TYR A 233 1.80 -5.04 -1.18
CA TYR A 233 2.44 -3.77 -0.80
C TYR A 233 1.49 -2.69 -0.26
N THR A 234 0.39 -3.05 0.37
CA THR A 234 -0.66 -2.09 0.80
C THR A 234 -0.13 -1.00 1.71
N TYR A 235 0.69 -1.32 2.71
CA TYR A 235 1.26 -0.38 3.69
C TYR A 235 2.79 -0.34 3.63
N CYS A 236 3.40 -0.78 2.54
CA CYS A 236 4.85 -0.78 2.40
C CYS A 236 5.42 0.65 2.37
N GLU A 237 6.64 0.81 2.86
CA GLU A 237 7.36 2.09 2.96
C GLU A 237 6.71 3.12 3.92
N TRP A 238 6.13 2.64 5.03
CA TRP A 238 5.70 3.51 6.15
C TRP A 238 6.87 3.72 7.13
N PHE A 239 7.97 4.29 6.63
CA PHE A 239 9.27 4.35 7.33
C PHE A 239 9.21 4.96 8.73
N ALA A 240 8.41 6.05 8.90
CA ALA A 240 8.32 6.79 10.15
C ALA A 240 7.18 6.36 11.08
N PHE A 241 6.30 5.45 10.62
CA PHE A 241 5.08 5.12 11.35
C PHE A 241 5.39 4.38 12.66
N ASN A 242 4.96 4.94 13.80
CA ASN A 242 5.09 4.35 15.13
C ASN A 242 3.92 4.73 16.04
N GLN A 243 2.68 4.59 15.56
CA GLN A 243 1.48 4.83 16.34
C GLN A 243 0.75 3.52 16.63
N THR A 244 -0.08 3.53 17.68
CA THR A 244 -0.93 2.38 18.03
C THR A 244 -1.88 2.05 16.89
N LEU A 245 -1.96 0.78 16.54
CA LEU A 245 -2.88 0.28 15.53
C LEU A 245 -4.31 0.17 16.11
N PRO A 246 -5.35 0.57 15.36
CA PRO A 246 -6.73 0.43 15.83
C PRO A 246 -7.14 -1.05 15.94
N ALA A 247 -8.15 -1.31 16.76
CA ALA A 247 -8.72 -2.64 16.90
C ALA A 247 -9.19 -3.18 15.54
N GLY A 248 -8.86 -4.43 15.25
CA GLY A 248 -9.19 -5.09 13.97
C GLY A 248 -8.26 -4.79 12.81
N PHE A 249 -7.29 -3.86 12.97
CA PHE A 249 -6.28 -3.63 11.94
C PHE A 249 -5.48 -4.90 11.69
N GLY A 250 -5.27 -5.23 10.42
CA GLY A 250 -4.47 -6.39 10.04
C GLY A 250 -5.17 -7.74 10.18
N ILE A 251 -6.49 -7.77 10.40
CA ILE A 251 -7.29 -9.00 10.39
C ILE A 251 -7.94 -9.15 9.02
N TYR A 252 -7.35 -9.98 8.16
CA TYR A 252 -7.78 -10.20 6.79
C TYR A 252 -8.00 -11.69 6.52
N PRO A 253 -9.13 -12.25 6.96
CA PRO A 253 -9.37 -13.71 6.93
C PRO A 253 -9.40 -14.29 5.51
N ASN A 254 -9.70 -13.47 4.51
CA ASN A 254 -9.80 -13.86 3.11
C ASN A 254 -8.52 -13.56 2.30
N ALA A 255 -7.46 -13.02 2.93
CA ALA A 255 -6.25 -12.63 2.23
C ALA A 255 -5.51 -13.83 1.63
N THR A 256 -5.29 -13.81 0.33
CA THR A 256 -4.51 -14.82 -0.40
C THR A 256 -3.11 -14.32 -0.77
N ASN A 257 -2.95 -13.01 -0.97
CA ASN A 257 -1.69 -12.36 -1.27
C ASN A 257 -1.40 -11.24 -0.27
N ILE A 258 -0.38 -11.44 0.56
CA ILE A 258 0.11 -10.46 1.53
C ILE A 258 1.57 -10.06 1.26
N THR A 259 2.05 -10.28 0.04
CA THR A 259 3.43 -9.92 -0.36
C THR A 259 3.71 -8.45 -0.05
N GLY A 260 4.77 -8.18 0.71
CA GLY A 260 5.24 -6.85 1.05
C GLY A 260 4.25 -5.98 1.83
N THR A 261 3.15 -6.52 2.33
CA THR A 261 2.03 -5.72 2.91
C THR A 261 2.49 -4.73 3.96
N TYR A 262 3.38 -5.13 4.86
CA TYR A 262 3.90 -4.29 5.95
C TYR A 262 5.42 -4.12 5.86
N ALA A 263 6.01 -4.34 4.69
CA ALA A 263 7.45 -4.20 4.53
C ALA A 263 7.90 -2.76 4.80
N GLU A 264 9.13 -2.66 5.36
CA GLU A 264 9.78 -1.36 5.58
C GLU A 264 9.08 -0.42 6.59
N TRP A 265 8.52 -1.01 7.65
CA TRP A 265 8.04 -0.28 8.83
C TRP A 265 9.20 -0.05 9.81
N PHE A 266 10.20 0.74 9.39
CA PHE A 266 11.48 0.86 10.08
C PHE A 266 11.38 1.32 11.53
N ALA A 267 10.48 2.27 11.84
CA ALA A 267 10.34 2.86 13.17
C ALA A 267 9.29 2.16 14.03
N PHE A 268 8.50 1.23 13.49
CA PHE A 268 7.34 0.67 14.19
C PHE A 268 7.76 -0.21 15.38
N ASN A 269 7.28 0.14 16.58
CA ASN A 269 7.50 -0.62 17.80
C ASN A 269 6.30 -0.52 18.77
N GLN A 270 5.08 -0.69 18.25
CA GLN A 270 3.85 -0.70 19.05
C GLN A 270 3.28 -2.10 19.15
N THR A 271 2.46 -2.35 20.17
CA THR A 271 1.75 -3.63 20.34
C THR A 271 0.84 -3.91 19.16
N LEU A 272 0.91 -5.14 18.65
CA LEU A 272 0.06 -5.61 17.56
C LEU A 272 -1.34 -5.99 18.08
N PRO A 273 -2.42 -5.70 17.34
CA PRO A 273 -3.76 -6.14 17.70
C PRO A 273 -3.89 -7.66 17.73
N SER A 274 -4.81 -8.17 18.56
CA SER A 274 -5.14 -9.59 18.56
C SER A 274 -5.60 -10.05 17.17
N GLY A 275 -5.06 -11.17 16.68
CA GLY A 275 -5.34 -11.73 15.36
C GLY A 275 -4.52 -11.14 14.21
N PHE A 276 -3.72 -10.10 14.45
CA PHE A 276 -2.76 -9.60 13.46
C PHE A 276 -1.75 -10.68 13.08
N GLY A 277 -1.45 -10.81 11.79
CA GLY A 277 -0.49 -11.81 11.31
C GLY A 277 -1.03 -13.24 11.19
N ASN A 278 -2.34 -13.42 11.37
CA ASN A 278 -3.03 -14.69 11.15
C ASN A 278 -3.75 -14.65 9.78
N TYR A 279 -3.16 -15.26 8.76
CA TYR A 279 -3.64 -15.24 7.38
C TYR A 279 -3.78 -16.67 6.84
N PRO A 280 -4.87 -17.40 7.23
CA PRO A 280 -5.01 -18.83 6.97
C PRO A 280 -5.13 -19.19 5.48
N LEU A 281 -5.52 -18.25 4.63
CA LEU A 281 -5.65 -18.46 3.18
C LEU A 281 -4.46 -17.89 2.37
N ALA A 282 -3.48 -17.26 3.02
CA ALA A 282 -2.36 -16.65 2.30
C ALA A 282 -1.46 -17.71 1.64
N THR A 283 -1.30 -17.61 0.34
CA THR A 283 -0.39 -18.42 -0.47
C THR A 283 0.93 -17.70 -0.76
N ALA A 284 0.89 -16.36 -0.88
CA ALA A 284 2.04 -15.50 -1.11
C ALA A 284 2.31 -14.60 0.12
N VAL A 285 3.45 -14.84 0.80
CA VAL A 285 3.86 -14.16 2.04
C VAL A 285 5.25 -13.51 1.89
N THR A 286 5.77 -13.45 0.67
CA THR A 286 7.08 -12.88 0.36
C THR A 286 7.22 -11.47 0.93
N ASN A 287 8.29 -11.21 1.69
CA ASN A 287 8.61 -9.89 2.27
C ASN A 287 7.47 -9.24 3.09
N ALA A 288 6.51 -10.02 3.60
CA ALA A 288 5.27 -9.46 4.18
C ALA A 288 5.53 -8.54 5.38
N PHE A 289 6.55 -8.84 6.19
CA PHE A 289 6.94 -8.10 7.39
C PHE A 289 8.44 -7.74 7.34
N GLY A 290 9.06 -7.71 6.18
CA GLY A 290 10.48 -7.43 6.03
C GLY A 290 10.85 -6.03 6.51
N ALA A 291 12.06 -5.90 7.08
CA ALA A 291 12.65 -4.63 7.53
C ALA A 291 11.84 -3.90 8.63
N TRP A 292 11.40 -4.62 9.65
CA TRP A 292 10.85 -4.07 10.89
C TRP A 292 11.99 -3.80 11.89
N PHE A 293 12.80 -2.79 11.59
CA PHE A 293 14.09 -2.58 12.27
C PHE A 293 13.98 -2.36 13.79
N ALA A 294 12.95 -1.60 14.23
CA ALA A 294 12.80 -1.23 15.64
C ALA A 294 11.85 -2.16 16.41
N PHE A 295 11.14 -3.06 15.76
CA PHE A 295 10.07 -3.84 16.39
C PHE A 295 10.61 -4.85 17.39
N ASN A 296 10.13 -4.76 18.64
CA ASN A 296 10.45 -5.69 19.73
C ASN A 296 9.27 -5.88 20.71
N GLN A 297 8.05 -5.94 20.19
CA GLN A 297 6.86 -6.23 21.01
C GLN A 297 6.48 -7.71 20.90
N ALA A 298 5.74 -8.23 21.88
CA ALA A 298 5.23 -9.58 21.83
C ALA A 298 4.33 -9.81 20.61
N LEU A 299 4.51 -10.95 19.95
CA LEU A 299 3.65 -11.35 18.85
C LEU A 299 2.28 -11.84 19.37
N PRO A 300 1.16 -11.43 18.76
CA PRO A 300 -0.14 -11.93 19.17
C PRO A 300 -0.30 -13.42 18.84
N SER A 301 -1.21 -14.08 19.56
CA SER A 301 -1.57 -15.47 19.28
C SER A 301 -2.01 -15.64 17.83
N GLY A 302 -1.51 -16.67 17.17
CA GLY A 302 -1.79 -16.95 15.76
C GLY A 302 -0.95 -16.14 14.76
N PHE A 303 -0.07 -15.24 15.20
CA PHE A 303 0.91 -14.63 14.29
C PHE A 303 1.78 -15.71 13.65
N GLY A 304 1.98 -15.62 12.33
CA GLY A 304 2.73 -16.64 11.59
C GLY A 304 1.89 -17.86 11.16
N ASN A 305 0.57 -17.80 11.29
CA ASN A 305 -0.31 -18.86 10.79
C ASN A 305 -0.55 -18.72 9.29
N PHE A 306 0.22 -19.47 8.47
CA PHE A 306 0.19 -19.45 7.01
C PHE A 306 0.12 -20.88 6.45
N PRO A 307 -0.93 -21.66 6.75
CA PRO A 307 -0.97 -23.09 6.38
C PRO A 307 -1.01 -23.35 4.88
N LEU A 308 -1.39 -22.38 4.05
CA LEU A 308 -1.41 -22.49 2.60
C LEU A 308 -0.22 -21.81 1.90
N ALA A 309 0.69 -21.18 2.67
CA ALA A 309 1.81 -20.49 2.06
C ALA A 309 2.73 -21.43 1.27
N THR A 310 3.05 -21.01 0.06
CA THR A 310 4.04 -21.68 -0.81
C THR A 310 5.40 -20.98 -0.70
N ASN A 311 5.41 -19.70 -0.37
CA ASN A 311 6.62 -18.87 -0.34
C ASN A 311 6.57 -17.87 0.82
N VAL A 312 7.56 -17.96 1.73
CA VAL A 312 7.78 -17.01 2.84
C VAL A 312 9.16 -16.34 2.72
N SER A 313 9.73 -16.28 1.52
CA SER A 313 11.06 -15.68 1.32
C SER A 313 11.08 -14.22 1.80
N SER A 314 12.17 -13.85 2.49
CA SER A 314 12.40 -12.51 3.09
C SER A 314 11.30 -12.02 4.06
N ALA A 315 10.33 -12.86 4.43
CA ALA A 315 9.12 -12.43 5.14
C ALA A 315 9.40 -11.75 6.48
N PHE A 316 10.49 -12.13 7.16
CA PHE A 316 10.88 -11.62 8.49
C PHE A 316 12.35 -11.16 8.48
N GLY A 317 12.88 -10.82 7.32
CA GLY A 317 14.26 -10.33 7.19
C GLY A 317 14.45 -8.96 7.84
N ALA A 318 15.66 -8.71 8.38
CA ALA A 318 16.06 -7.43 8.97
C ALA A 318 15.21 -6.95 10.17
N TRP A 319 14.84 -7.88 11.07
CA TRP A 319 14.23 -7.56 12.36
C TRP A 319 15.34 -7.34 13.40
N PHE A 320 16.01 -6.19 13.34
CA PHE A 320 17.23 -5.92 14.09
C PHE A 320 17.05 -5.76 15.60
N ALA A 321 15.83 -5.52 16.09
CA ALA A 321 15.56 -5.36 17.52
C ALA A 321 14.77 -6.52 18.13
N PHE A 322 14.21 -7.44 17.36
CA PHE A 322 13.29 -8.47 17.84
C PHE A 322 14.02 -9.69 18.40
N ASN A 323 14.27 -9.69 19.69
CA ASN A 323 14.98 -10.76 20.41
C ASN A 323 14.05 -11.80 21.07
N GLN A 324 12.94 -12.13 20.44
CA GLN A 324 11.93 -13.05 20.95
C GLN A 324 11.76 -14.27 20.01
N SER A 325 10.73 -15.07 20.26
CA SER A 325 10.45 -16.29 19.51
C SER A 325 9.44 -16.06 18.40
N ILE A 326 9.58 -16.79 17.30
CA ILE A 326 8.57 -16.85 16.24
C ILE A 326 8.23 -18.31 15.90
N THR A 327 6.95 -18.58 15.69
CA THR A 327 6.47 -19.87 15.17
C THR A 327 5.67 -19.63 13.89
N LEU A 328 6.08 -20.30 12.82
CA LEU A 328 5.36 -20.34 11.56
C LEU A 328 4.56 -21.63 11.47
N THR A 329 3.24 -21.51 11.41
CA THR A 329 2.34 -22.63 11.13
C THR A 329 2.20 -22.77 9.62
N THR A 330 2.84 -23.80 9.08
CA THR A 330 2.93 -24.07 7.64
C THR A 330 2.45 -25.50 7.34
N SER A 331 2.34 -25.84 6.06
CA SER A 331 2.01 -27.19 5.61
C SER A 331 3.00 -27.68 4.54
N ALA A 332 2.70 -28.84 3.98
CA ALA A 332 3.48 -29.38 2.85
C ALA A 332 3.42 -28.51 1.58
N SER A 333 2.58 -27.45 1.54
CA SER A 333 2.57 -26.48 0.43
C SER A 333 3.81 -25.59 0.40
N LEU A 334 4.52 -25.43 1.52
CA LEU A 334 5.69 -24.56 1.62
C LEU A 334 6.87 -25.11 0.81
N THR A 335 7.34 -24.32 -0.15
CA THR A 335 8.46 -24.69 -1.05
C THR A 335 9.66 -23.75 -0.95
N ASN A 336 9.45 -22.47 -0.55
CA ASN A 336 10.50 -21.46 -0.55
C ASN A 336 10.54 -20.69 0.80
N ILE A 337 11.72 -20.75 1.46
CA ILE A 337 12.04 -20.03 2.70
C ILE A 337 13.31 -19.18 2.56
N ALA A 338 13.79 -18.93 1.36
CA ALA A 338 15.04 -18.21 1.12
C ALA A 338 15.05 -16.83 1.80
N GLN A 339 16.09 -16.53 2.58
CA GLN A 339 16.25 -15.27 3.31
C GLN A 339 15.12 -14.96 4.32
N ALA A 340 14.28 -15.93 4.67
CA ALA A 340 13.08 -15.67 5.49
C ALA A 340 13.39 -14.93 6.79
N PHE A 341 14.57 -15.18 7.41
CA PHE A 341 15.01 -14.57 8.66
C PHE A 341 16.37 -13.83 8.53
N HIS A 342 16.73 -13.44 7.31
CA HIS A 342 18.02 -12.83 7.03
C HIS A 342 18.26 -11.56 7.85
N LEU A 343 19.46 -11.43 8.47
CA LEU A 343 19.85 -10.26 9.30
C LEU A 343 18.90 -9.96 10.47
N SER A 344 18.27 -10.96 11.05
CA SER A 344 17.36 -10.80 12.20
C SER A 344 18.01 -11.29 13.51
N ILE A 345 17.42 -10.97 14.67
CA ILE A 345 17.93 -11.38 15.98
C ILE A 345 16.93 -12.24 16.78
N PHE A 346 16.16 -13.07 16.09
CA PHE A 346 15.25 -14.03 16.75
C PHE A 346 16.02 -14.95 17.72
N LYS A 347 15.46 -15.15 18.92
CA LYS A 347 15.98 -16.17 19.84
C LYS A 347 15.60 -17.58 19.41
N ASN A 348 14.33 -17.79 19.09
CA ASN A 348 13.82 -19.10 18.73
C ASN A 348 13.00 -19.02 17.46
N ILE A 349 13.25 -19.94 16.54
CA ILE A 349 12.50 -20.07 15.29
C ILE A 349 11.93 -21.49 15.22
N THR A 350 10.62 -21.59 14.97
CA THR A 350 9.96 -22.86 14.69
C THR A 350 9.19 -22.74 13.37
N ILE A 351 9.40 -23.69 12.46
CA ILE A 351 8.60 -23.86 11.24
C ILE A 351 7.95 -25.24 11.31
N SER A 352 6.63 -25.28 11.37
CA SER A 352 5.89 -26.50 11.70
C SER A 352 5.96 -27.59 10.61
N ASN A 353 6.17 -27.23 9.35
CA ASN A 353 6.31 -28.19 8.25
C ASN A 353 7.16 -27.65 7.12
N CYS A 354 8.25 -28.36 6.81
CA CYS A 354 9.19 -28.06 5.73
C CYS A 354 9.33 -29.21 4.73
N THR A 355 8.37 -30.13 4.67
CA THR A 355 8.47 -31.40 3.89
C THR A 355 8.82 -31.17 2.42
N ASN A 356 8.28 -30.15 1.79
CA ASN A 356 8.47 -29.86 0.37
C ASN A 356 9.32 -28.61 0.11
N VAL A 357 10.00 -28.08 1.14
CA VAL A 357 10.94 -26.97 0.94
C VAL A 357 12.05 -27.41 0.00
N SER A 358 12.17 -26.72 -1.12
CA SER A 358 13.17 -26.92 -2.17
C SER A 358 14.04 -25.70 -2.41
N THR A 359 13.65 -24.53 -1.90
CA THR A 359 14.40 -23.28 -2.04
C THR A 359 14.77 -22.71 -0.68
N ILE A 360 16.06 -22.72 -0.40
CA ILE A 360 16.72 -22.19 0.78
C ILE A 360 18.08 -21.62 0.36
N ASN A 361 18.63 -20.65 1.08
CA ASN A 361 19.97 -20.15 0.81
C ASN A 361 20.79 -19.97 2.11
N ILE A 362 22.06 -19.63 1.98
CA ILE A 362 22.99 -19.44 3.11
C ILE A 362 22.57 -18.32 4.07
N TYR A 363 21.66 -17.42 3.67
CA TYR A 363 21.18 -16.32 4.47
C TYR A 363 19.87 -16.61 5.19
N THR A 364 19.22 -17.76 4.94
CA THR A 364 17.88 -18.04 5.50
C THR A 364 17.88 -18.03 7.03
N PHE A 365 18.89 -18.64 7.68
CA PHE A 365 19.08 -18.69 9.11
C PHE A 365 20.33 -17.91 9.57
N ASN A 366 20.69 -16.86 8.87
CA ASN A 366 21.75 -15.94 9.30
C ASN A 366 21.18 -14.98 10.36
N VAL A 367 21.00 -15.50 11.55
CA VAL A 367 20.32 -14.91 12.71
C VAL A 367 21.26 -14.94 13.91
N VAL A 368 21.39 -13.82 14.60
CA VAL A 368 22.27 -13.72 15.81
C VAL A 368 21.50 -13.02 16.92
N PRO A 369 21.44 -13.54 18.11
CA PRO A 369 21.86 -14.85 18.60
C PRO A 369 20.73 -15.88 18.58
N LEU A 370 20.71 -16.79 17.64
CA LEU A 370 19.70 -17.86 17.60
C LEU A 370 19.99 -18.91 18.69
N GLU A 371 19.05 -19.10 19.61
CA GLU A 371 19.15 -20.06 20.72
C GLU A 371 18.54 -21.41 20.36
N THR A 372 17.43 -21.44 19.61
CA THR A 372 16.82 -22.68 19.11
C THR A 372 16.29 -22.54 17.69
N LEU A 373 16.39 -23.62 16.91
CA LEU A 373 15.81 -23.76 15.59
C LEU A 373 15.11 -25.12 15.47
N ILE A 374 13.82 -25.09 15.14
CA ILE A 374 13.03 -26.30 14.83
C ILE A 374 12.45 -26.15 13.45
N VAL A 375 12.81 -27.05 12.53
CA VAL A 375 12.41 -27.03 11.11
C VAL A 375 11.86 -28.40 10.71
N ASN A 376 10.64 -28.67 11.16
CA ASN A 376 10.06 -30.00 11.07
C ASN A 376 10.01 -30.54 9.64
N ASN A 377 10.58 -31.72 9.46
CA ASN A 377 10.65 -32.47 8.19
C ASN A 377 11.48 -31.78 7.08
N LEU A 378 12.36 -30.85 7.41
CA LEU A 378 13.27 -30.28 6.41
C LEU A 378 14.24 -31.37 5.90
N LYS A 379 14.42 -31.47 4.58
CA LYS A 379 15.27 -32.51 3.93
C LYS A 379 16.16 -31.93 2.84
N ILE A 380 16.58 -30.69 2.96
CA ILE A 380 17.50 -30.03 2.03
C ILE A 380 18.69 -29.48 2.80
N SER A 381 19.85 -29.38 2.14
CA SER A 381 21.04 -28.78 2.75
C SER A 381 20.82 -27.32 3.15
N PHE A 382 21.34 -26.93 4.30
CA PHE A 382 21.22 -25.56 4.81
C PHE A 382 22.42 -25.14 5.68
N THR A 383 22.51 -23.86 5.95
CA THR A 383 23.60 -23.27 6.75
C THR A 383 23.03 -22.50 7.94
N ILE A 384 23.64 -22.67 9.10
CA ILE A 384 23.40 -21.89 10.31
C ILE A 384 24.71 -21.19 10.67
N GLN A 385 24.67 -19.89 10.97
CA GLN A 385 25.86 -19.12 11.34
C GLN A 385 25.60 -18.31 12.63
N TYR A 386 26.63 -18.19 13.47
CA TYR A 386 26.65 -17.32 14.65
C TYR A 386 25.56 -17.60 15.69
N SER A 387 25.13 -18.84 15.82
CA SER A 387 24.09 -19.25 16.78
C SER A 387 24.68 -19.61 18.14
N THR A 388 23.88 -19.48 19.20
CA THR A 388 24.27 -19.78 20.59
C THR A 388 23.58 -21.03 21.11
N PHE A 389 23.42 -22.05 20.27
CA PHE A 389 22.75 -23.30 20.63
C PHE A 389 23.41 -23.96 21.84
N THR A 390 22.57 -24.42 22.76
CA THR A 390 22.96 -25.46 23.72
C THR A 390 23.02 -26.82 23.04
N LYS A 391 23.68 -27.79 23.67
CA LYS A 391 23.68 -29.19 23.19
C LYS A 391 22.23 -29.69 22.97
N THR A 392 21.33 -29.46 23.95
CA THR A 392 19.92 -29.86 23.85
C THR A 392 19.24 -29.24 22.65
N ALA A 393 19.37 -27.93 22.46
CA ALA A 393 18.75 -27.22 21.31
C ALA A 393 19.26 -27.73 19.95
N TYR A 394 20.54 -28.13 19.91
CA TYR A 394 21.10 -28.71 18.69
C TYR A 394 20.56 -30.12 18.44
N LEU A 395 20.41 -30.97 19.48
CA LEU A 395 19.78 -32.26 19.36
C LEU A 395 18.30 -32.19 18.97
N ASP A 396 17.58 -31.20 19.51
CA ASP A 396 16.19 -30.92 19.12
C ASP A 396 16.08 -30.51 17.64
N LEU A 397 17.01 -29.67 17.15
CA LEU A 397 17.10 -29.35 15.72
C LEU A 397 17.26 -30.62 14.89
N ILE A 398 18.25 -31.47 15.24
CA ILE A 398 18.48 -32.72 14.49
C ILE A 398 17.23 -33.60 14.51
N ALA A 399 16.58 -33.74 15.66
CA ALA A 399 15.36 -34.52 15.80
C ALA A 399 14.19 -33.97 14.95
N SER A 400 14.17 -32.66 14.67
CA SER A 400 13.16 -32.03 13.82
C SER A 400 13.35 -32.28 12.32
N LEU A 401 14.55 -32.66 11.90
CA LEU A 401 14.88 -32.93 10.50
C LEU A 401 14.28 -34.27 10.06
N LYS A 402 13.90 -34.33 8.79
CA LYS A 402 13.53 -35.60 8.18
C LYS A 402 14.80 -36.42 7.87
N ASP A 403 14.65 -37.75 7.79
CA ASP A 403 15.70 -38.64 7.31
C ASP A 403 16.17 -38.16 5.91
N MET A 404 17.43 -37.77 5.82
CA MET A 404 18.09 -37.24 4.63
C MET A 404 18.99 -38.28 3.94
N THR A 405 19.02 -39.54 4.41
CA THR A 405 19.89 -40.58 3.89
C THR A 405 19.68 -40.88 2.40
N ALA A 406 18.48 -40.60 1.89
CA ALA A 406 18.16 -40.78 0.48
C ALA A 406 18.64 -39.63 -0.43
N LEU A 407 19.19 -38.55 0.11
CA LEU A 407 19.70 -37.42 -0.66
C LEU A 407 21.15 -37.63 -1.05
N THR A 408 21.51 -37.15 -2.23
CA THR A 408 22.93 -37.15 -2.67
C THR A 408 23.67 -36.04 -1.91
N SER A 409 24.57 -36.41 -1.00
CA SER A 409 25.45 -35.50 -0.24
C SER A 409 24.69 -34.36 0.50
N PRO A 410 23.69 -34.65 1.33
CA PRO A 410 23.05 -33.61 2.15
C PRO A 410 24.05 -33.03 3.12
N THR A 411 24.05 -31.70 3.27
CA THR A 411 24.93 -31.00 4.22
C THR A 411 24.14 -30.09 5.13
N MET A 412 24.46 -30.13 6.43
CA MET A 412 24.12 -29.07 7.36
C MET A 412 25.44 -28.38 7.76
N THR A 413 25.64 -27.16 7.30
CA THR A 413 26.83 -26.39 7.65
C THR A 413 26.54 -25.56 8.88
N VAL A 414 27.33 -25.74 9.93
CA VAL A 414 27.22 -25.01 11.19
C VAL A 414 28.52 -24.26 11.42
N LYS A 415 28.44 -22.92 11.56
CA LYS A 415 29.63 -22.08 11.76
C LYS A 415 29.49 -21.28 13.05
N ASN A 416 30.58 -21.26 13.85
CA ASN A 416 30.66 -20.49 15.08
C ASN A 416 29.55 -20.83 16.12
N VAL A 417 29.19 -22.09 16.25
CA VAL A 417 28.21 -22.58 17.23
C VAL A 417 28.95 -23.25 18.36
N PRO A 418 28.82 -22.82 19.64
CA PRO A 418 29.39 -23.51 20.78
C PRO A 418 28.74 -24.88 21.02
N ALA A 419 29.47 -25.80 21.65
CA ALA A 419 28.97 -27.06 22.20
C ALA A 419 28.70 -28.21 21.18
N PHE A 420 29.59 -28.41 20.21
CA PHE A 420 29.68 -29.67 19.47
C PHE A 420 30.46 -30.70 20.27
N ASP A 421 29.92 -31.90 20.39
CA ASP A 421 30.60 -33.06 20.92
C ASP A 421 30.23 -34.35 20.17
N THR A 422 30.83 -35.46 20.54
CA THR A 422 30.62 -36.75 19.90
C THR A 422 29.17 -37.21 19.91
N ASP A 423 28.34 -36.82 20.88
CA ASP A 423 26.92 -37.17 20.91
C ASP A 423 26.12 -36.40 19.86
N CYS A 424 26.49 -35.15 19.61
CA CYS A 424 25.94 -34.35 18.51
C CYS A 424 26.30 -34.94 17.17
N ASP A 425 27.53 -35.38 16.99
CA ASP A 425 28.00 -36.06 15.77
C ASP A 425 27.24 -37.37 15.55
N ASN A 426 27.04 -38.19 16.57
CA ASN A 426 26.34 -39.47 16.48
C ASN A 426 24.83 -39.28 16.12
N ALA A 427 24.15 -38.33 16.81
CA ALA A 427 22.76 -38.03 16.57
C ALA A 427 22.57 -37.51 15.13
N ALA A 428 23.48 -36.64 14.73
CA ALA A 428 23.51 -36.15 13.37
C ALA A 428 23.81 -37.29 12.38
N ALA A 429 24.72 -38.26 12.66
CA ALA A 429 25.03 -39.43 11.79
C ALA A 429 23.84 -40.38 11.64
N ALA A 430 22.99 -40.52 12.62
CA ALA A 430 21.78 -41.31 12.54
C ALA A 430 20.67 -40.70 11.66
N THR A 431 20.63 -39.37 11.57
CA THR A 431 19.57 -38.64 10.87
C THR A 431 19.99 -38.15 9.48
N ILE A 432 21.25 -37.83 9.31
CA ILE A 432 21.83 -37.24 8.09
C ILE A 432 23.09 -38.01 7.69
N ALA A 433 23.04 -38.98 6.81
CA ALA A 433 24.21 -39.69 6.29
C ALA A 433 24.50 -39.29 4.84
N PRO A 434 25.75 -39.13 4.40
CA PRO A 434 26.98 -38.85 5.11
C PRO A 434 27.07 -37.33 5.43
N LYS A 435 27.72 -36.99 6.53
CA LYS A 435 27.85 -35.60 7.01
C LYS A 435 29.23 -35.03 6.76
N SER A 436 29.28 -33.80 6.31
CA SER A 436 30.44 -32.96 6.48
C SER A 436 30.06 -31.81 7.46
N PHE A 437 30.62 -31.84 8.65
CA PHE A 437 30.67 -30.69 9.55
C PHE A 437 31.95 -29.92 9.22
N GLY A 438 31.80 -28.69 8.72
CA GLY A 438 32.92 -27.81 8.45
C GLY A 438 32.99 -26.68 9.45
#